data_3eb73da1fd23f0d0ee75728c761edf00
#
_entry.id   3eb73da1fd23f0d0ee75728c761edf00
#
_cell.length_a   1.000
_cell.length_b   1.000
_cell.length_c   1.000
_cell.angle_alpha   90.00
_cell.angle_beta   90.00
_cell.angle_gamma   90.00
#
_symmetry.space_group_name_H-M   'P 1'
#
loop_
_entity.id
_entity.type
_entity.pdbx_description
1 polymer ?
#
loop_
_entity_poly.entity_id
_entity_poly.type
_entity_poly.pdbx_seq_one_letter_code
_entity_poly.pdbx_strand_id
1 'polypeptide(L)'
;MKFVIEHLSKHFEKKEVLRDISFTFESGKIYGLLGRNGAGKTTLFNCLNRDIRTDGGNFWLEDNGGRREVKAEDIGYVLSTPVVPEFLTGREVLKFFMDINEKSIKEPRTVDEYFDYMSIGPE
;
A
#
# COMPACT_ATOMS: atom_id res chain seq x y z
N MET A 1 4.65 -7.83 -14.04
CA MET A 1 4.16 -8.25 -12.72
C MET A 1 2.69 -7.90 -12.59
N LYS A 2 1.93 -8.77 -11.97
CA LYS A 2 0.51 -8.57 -11.68
C LYS A 2 0.26 -8.76 -10.20
N PHE A 3 -0.69 -8.00 -9.67
CA PHE A 3 -1.21 -8.20 -8.32
C PHE A 3 -2.62 -8.74 -8.47
N VAL A 4 -2.83 -9.98 -8.07
CA VAL A 4 -4.11 -10.68 -8.28
C VAL A 4 -4.85 -10.82 -6.97
N ILE A 5 -6.13 -10.44 -6.99
CA ILE A 5 -7.06 -10.63 -5.88
C ILE A 5 -8.15 -11.57 -6.36
N GLU A 6 -8.43 -12.62 -5.61
CA GLU A 6 -9.40 -13.63 -5.99
C GLU A 6 -10.34 -13.95 -4.82
N HIS A 7 -11.62 -13.68 -5.03
CA HIS A 7 -12.70 -13.99 -4.10
C HIS A 7 -12.47 -13.48 -2.67
N LEU A 8 -11.91 -12.28 -2.55
CA LEU A 8 -11.60 -11.69 -1.25
C LEU A 8 -12.88 -11.28 -0.51
N SER A 9 -12.99 -11.73 0.73
CA SER A 9 -14.15 -11.44 1.58
C SER A 9 -13.71 -11.03 2.97
N LYS A 10 -14.43 -10.08 3.56
CA LYS A 10 -14.23 -9.63 4.94
C LYS A 10 -15.55 -9.16 5.54
N HIS A 11 -15.82 -9.61 6.74
CA HIS A 11 -16.96 -9.11 7.51
C HIS A 11 -16.52 -8.73 8.92
N PHE A 12 -17.26 -7.81 9.51
CA PHE A 12 -17.11 -7.40 10.90
C PHE A 12 -18.43 -7.68 11.60
N GLU A 13 -18.42 -8.56 12.59
CA GLU A 13 -19.63 -9.02 13.28
C GLU A 13 -20.66 -9.54 12.25
N LYS A 14 -21.77 -8.81 12.07
CA LYS A 14 -22.85 -9.21 11.15
C LYS A 14 -22.79 -8.50 9.80
N LYS A 15 -21.87 -7.57 9.62
CA LYS A 15 -21.78 -6.79 8.39
C LYS A 15 -20.66 -7.30 7.50
N GLU A 16 -21.02 -7.74 6.30
CA GLU A 16 -20.06 -8.09 5.26
C GLU A 16 -19.61 -6.81 4.55
N VAL A 17 -18.32 -6.48 4.67
CA VAL A 17 -17.76 -5.25 4.13
C VAL A 17 -17.14 -5.50 2.76
N LEU A 18 -16.44 -6.61 2.57
CA LEU A 18 -15.93 -7.04 1.28
C LEU A 18 -16.66 -8.31 0.85
N ARG A 19 -17.24 -8.27 -0.35
CA ARG A 19 -18.05 -9.38 -0.88
C ARG A 19 -17.44 -9.87 -2.17
N ASP A 20 -16.77 -11.02 -2.11
CA ASP A 20 -16.29 -11.73 -3.29
C ASP A 20 -15.56 -10.80 -4.27
N ILE A 21 -14.56 -10.08 -3.78
CA ILE A 21 -13.80 -9.11 -4.58
C ILE A 21 -12.74 -9.86 -5.38
N SER A 22 -12.78 -9.70 -6.69
CA SER A 22 -11.79 -10.25 -7.60
C SER A 22 -11.32 -9.18 -8.57
N PHE A 23 -10.02 -9.00 -8.67
CA PHE A 23 -9.44 -8.03 -9.59
C PHE A 23 -7.95 -8.31 -9.81
N THR A 24 -7.44 -7.92 -10.96
CA THR A 24 -6.01 -8.03 -11.29
C THR A 24 -5.45 -6.65 -11.62
N PHE A 25 -4.43 -6.25 -10.87
CA PHE A 25 -3.69 -5.02 -11.15
C PHE A 25 -2.45 -5.35 -11.95
N GLU A 26 -2.16 -4.55 -12.96
CA GLU A 26 -0.96 -4.72 -13.79
C GLU A 26 0.09 -3.66 -13.48
N SER A 27 1.35 -4.03 -13.61
CA SER A 27 2.47 -3.10 -13.44
C SER A 27 2.39 -1.93 -14.42
N GLY A 28 2.89 -0.78 -13.99
CA GLY A 28 2.98 0.40 -14.84
C GLY A 28 1.69 1.19 -14.98
N LYS A 29 0.65 0.84 -14.24
CA LYS A 29 -0.64 1.52 -14.27
C LYS A 29 -0.99 2.09 -12.92
N ILE A 30 -1.82 3.14 -12.92
CA ILE A 30 -2.40 3.74 -11.73
C ILE A 30 -3.89 3.44 -11.74
N TYR A 31 -4.38 2.89 -10.64
CA TYR A 31 -5.79 2.54 -10.50
C TYR A 31 -6.46 3.41 -9.45
N GLY A 32 -7.69 3.82 -9.73
CA GLY A 32 -8.52 4.55 -8.77
C GLY A 32 -9.61 3.66 -8.21
N LEU A 33 -9.77 3.67 -6.89
CA LEU A 33 -10.84 2.96 -6.21
C LEU A 33 -11.86 3.98 -5.74
N LEU A 34 -13.05 3.92 -6.35
CA LEU A 34 -14.14 4.84 -6.06
C LEU A 34 -15.20 4.18 -5.19
N GLY A 35 -15.78 4.94 -4.30
CA GLY A 35 -16.85 4.49 -3.43
C GLY A 35 -17.14 5.50 -2.34
N ARG A 36 -18.28 5.34 -1.69
CA ARG A 36 -18.65 6.18 -0.56
C ARG A 36 -17.79 5.85 0.66
N ASN A 37 -17.68 6.79 1.60
CA ASN A 37 -17.08 6.53 2.89
C ASN A 37 -17.82 5.37 3.57
N GLY A 38 -17.07 4.42 4.10
CA GLY A 38 -17.65 3.21 4.71
C GLY A 38 -17.97 2.09 3.73
N ALA A 39 -17.65 2.24 2.43
CA ALA A 39 -17.89 1.22 1.42
C ALA A 39 -16.86 0.08 1.41
N GLY A 40 -15.87 0.14 2.29
CA GLY A 40 -14.87 -0.91 2.42
C GLY A 40 -13.51 -0.62 1.79
N LYS A 41 -13.29 0.57 1.25
CA LYS A 41 -12.00 0.92 0.62
C LYS A 41 -10.82 0.76 1.57
N THR A 42 -10.92 1.35 2.75
CA THR A 42 -9.87 1.23 3.79
C THR A 42 -9.72 -0.22 4.24
N THR A 43 -10.82 -0.94 4.39
CA THR A 43 -10.81 -2.35 4.76
C THR A 43 -10.07 -3.18 3.71
N LEU A 44 -10.32 -2.92 2.43
CA LEU A 44 -9.60 -3.60 1.34
C LEU A 44 -8.09 -3.37 1.45
N PHE A 45 -7.66 -2.12 1.61
CA PHE A 45 -6.24 -1.82 1.73
C PHE A 45 -5.62 -2.46 2.98
N ASN A 46 -6.33 -2.45 4.10
CA ASN A 46 -5.84 -3.09 5.31
C ASN A 46 -5.69 -4.61 5.15
N CYS A 47 -6.59 -5.25 4.41
CA CYS A 47 -6.48 -6.66 4.09
C CYS A 47 -5.27 -6.93 3.19
N LEU A 48 -5.07 -6.13 2.15
CA LEU A 48 -3.96 -6.30 1.22
C LEU A 48 -2.62 -6.02 1.88
N ASN A 49 -2.60 -5.08 2.82
CA ASN A 49 -1.41 -4.75 3.60
C ASN A 49 -1.17 -5.72 4.77
N ARG A 50 -2.06 -6.67 4.96
CA ARG A 50 -2.04 -7.69 6.03
C ARG A 50 -2.16 -7.13 7.45
N ASP A 51 -2.70 -5.93 7.59
CA ASP A 51 -2.99 -5.35 8.90
C ASP A 51 -4.18 -6.05 9.56
N ILE A 52 -5.13 -6.53 8.74
CA ILE A 52 -6.26 -7.33 9.21
C ILE A 52 -6.36 -8.62 8.39
N ARG A 53 -6.90 -9.64 9.03
CA ARG A 53 -7.07 -10.94 8.40
C ARG A 53 -8.32 -10.96 7.51
N THR A 54 -8.23 -11.58 6.35
CA THR A 54 -9.38 -11.83 5.47
C THR A 54 -10.17 -13.03 5.96
N ASP A 55 -11.47 -13.05 5.65
CA ASP A 55 -12.32 -14.19 5.98
C ASP A 55 -12.40 -15.20 4.84
N GLY A 56 -12.13 -14.79 3.62
CA GLY A 56 -12.09 -15.69 2.48
C GLY A 56 -11.28 -15.09 1.35
N GLY A 57 -10.93 -15.94 0.40
CA GLY A 57 -10.18 -15.54 -0.78
C GLY A 57 -8.68 -15.46 -0.59
N ASN A 58 -8.00 -15.12 -1.64
CA ASN A 58 -6.54 -15.03 -1.67
C ASN A 58 -6.10 -13.84 -2.50
N PHE A 59 -4.87 -13.42 -2.31
CA PHE A 59 -4.21 -12.45 -3.17
C PHE A 59 -2.72 -12.76 -3.23
N TRP A 60 -2.12 -12.48 -4.37
CA TRP A 60 -0.71 -12.81 -4.60
C TRP A 60 -0.10 -11.89 -5.65
N LEU A 61 1.23 -11.91 -5.74
CA LEU A 61 1.97 -11.30 -6.82
C LEU A 61 2.31 -12.39 -7.85
N GLU A 62 2.21 -12.03 -9.11
CA GLU A 62 2.45 -12.94 -10.23
C GLU A 62 3.39 -12.28 -11.24
N ASP A 63 4.45 -12.99 -11.60
CA ASP A 63 5.39 -12.56 -12.61
C ASP A 63 5.81 -13.75 -13.48
N ASN A 64 6.82 -13.56 -14.34
CA ASN A 64 7.29 -14.62 -15.23
C ASN A 64 7.84 -15.85 -14.48
N GLY A 65 8.20 -15.68 -13.22
CA GLY A 65 8.66 -16.77 -12.36
C GLY A 65 7.54 -17.51 -11.61
N GLY A 66 6.28 -17.09 -11.79
CA GLY A 66 5.13 -17.70 -11.13
C GLY A 66 4.56 -16.83 -10.03
N ARG A 67 3.82 -17.44 -9.14
CA ARG A 67 3.14 -16.78 -8.03
C ARG A 67 4.01 -16.71 -6.79
N ARG A 68 3.90 -15.62 -6.03
CA ARG A 68 4.47 -15.55 -4.70
C ARG A 68 3.56 -14.76 -3.75
N GLU A 69 3.69 -15.08 -2.48
CA GLU A 69 2.93 -14.40 -1.44
C GLU A 69 3.32 -12.93 -1.34
N VAL A 70 2.33 -12.08 -1.09
CA VAL A 70 2.56 -10.66 -0.83
C VAL A 70 3.13 -10.49 0.57
N LYS A 71 4.25 -9.80 0.68
CA LYS A 71 4.89 -9.47 1.96
C LYS A 71 4.69 -7.99 2.26
N ALA A 72 4.81 -7.63 3.53
CA ALA A 72 4.69 -6.22 3.95
C ALA A 72 5.65 -5.31 3.18
N GLU A 73 6.85 -5.77 2.88
CA GLU A 73 7.85 -5.02 2.13
C GLU A 73 7.48 -4.76 0.66
N ASP A 74 6.50 -5.50 0.13
CA ASP A 74 6.03 -5.31 -1.25
C ASP A 74 5.08 -4.12 -1.40
N ILE A 75 4.53 -3.61 -0.31
CA ILE A 75 3.48 -2.59 -0.33
C ILE A 75 3.94 -1.34 0.43
N GLY A 76 3.91 -0.19 -0.26
CA GLY A 76 3.95 1.11 0.38
C GLY A 76 2.53 1.57 0.66
N TYR A 77 2.26 2.04 1.86
CA TYR A 77 0.92 2.43 2.26
C TYR A 77 0.92 3.81 2.91
N VAL A 78 0.09 4.70 2.41
CA VAL A 78 -0.11 6.04 2.98
C VAL A 78 -1.51 6.09 3.56
N LEU A 79 -1.58 6.29 4.87
CA LEU A 79 -2.86 6.43 5.58
C LEU A 79 -3.54 7.74 5.21
N SER A 80 -4.87 7.76 5.24
CA SER A 80 -5.64 8.99 5.04
C SER A 80 -5.34 10.02 6.12
N THR A 81 -5.01 9.55 7.34
CA THR A 81 -4.50 10.39 8.42
C THR A 81 -3.15 9.81 8.84
N PRO A 82 -2.05 10.27 8.21
CA PRO A 82 -0.73 9.74 8.53
C PRO A 82 -0.34 9.95 9.99
N VAL A 83 0.20 8.90 10.60
CA VAL A 83 0.73 8.99 11.96
C VAL A 83 2.22 9.27 11.84
N VAL A 84 2.60 10.52 12.09
CA VAL A 84 3.98 10.97 12.05
C VAL A 84 4.32 11.58 13.40
N PRO A 85 5.44 11.19 14.02
CA PRO A 85 5.86 11.81 15.28
C PRO A 85 6.07 13.32 15.10
N GLU A 86 5.41 14.13 15.92
CA GLU A 86 5.47 15.59 15.81
C GLU A 86 6.87 16.15 16.00
N PHE A 87 7.73 15.42 16.69
CA PHE A 87 9.11 15.86 16.96
C PHE A 87 10.05 15.65 15.75
N LEU A 88 9.58 15.00 14.68
CA LEU A 88 10.38 14.80 13.48
C LEU A 88 10.04 15.84 12.41
N THR A 89 11.06 16.34 11.73
CA THR A 89 10.86 17.18 10.54
C THR A 89 10.49 16.30 9.35
N GLY A 90 9.94 16.91 8.29
CA GLY A 90 9.66 16.19 7.06
C GLY A 90 10.91 15.52 6.49
N ARG A 91 12.06 16.20 6.60
CA ARG A 91 13.35 15.66 6.16
C ARG A 91 13.73 14.40 6.95
N GLU A 92 13.57 14.42 8.26
CA GLU A 92 13.89 13.27 9.11
C GLU A 92 12.95 12.08 8.83
N VAL A 93 11.67 12.32 8.63
CA VAL A 93 10.69 11.28 8.29
C VAL A 93 11.04 10.63 6.96
N LEU A 94 11.31 11.42 5.93
CA LEU A 94 11.65 10.91 4.61
C LEU A 94 12.95 10.09 4.66
N LYS A 95 13.96 10.60 5.36
CA LYS A 95 15.23 9.90 5.52
C LYS A 95 15.03 8.56 6.22
N PHE A 96 14.21 8.52 7.27
CA PHE A 96 13.91 7.28 7.99
C PHE A 96 13.31 6.22 7.04
N PHE A 97 12.31 6.60 6.24
CA PHE A 97 11.71 5.67 5.29
C PHE A 97 12.69 5.25 4.19
N MET A 98 13.53 6.15 3.73
CA MET A 98 14.57 5.81 2.75
C MET A 98 15.57 4.81 3.31
N ASP A 99 16.01 5.00 4.55
CA ASP A 99 16.99 4.12 5.20
C ASP A 99 16.45 2.69 5.39
N ILE A 100 15.20 2.55 5.83
CA ILE A 100 14.61 1.21 6.03
C ILE A 100 14.27 0.52 4.71
N ASN A 101 14.16 1.25 3.61
CA ASN A 101 13.86 0.71 2.29
C ASN A 101 15.06 0.76 1.32
N GLU A 102 16.25 1.01 1.83
CA GLU A 102 17.45 1.21 1.02
C GLU A 102 17.65 0.12 -0.04
N LYS A 103 17.46 -1.14 0.34
CA LYS A 103 17.64 -2.28 -0.57
C LYS A 103 16.56 -2.36 -1.65
N SER A 104 15.42 -1.74 -1.44
CA SER A 104 14.29 -1.79 -2.37
C SER A 104 14.28 -0.61 -3.35
N ILE A 105 15.06 0.43 -3.09
CA ILE A 105 15.11 1.62 -3.94
C ILE A 105 16.08 1.37 -5.08
N LYS A 106 15.56 1.35 -6.31
CA LYS A 106 16.37 1.10 -7.50
C LYS A 106 17.21 2.30 -7.92
N GLU A 107 16.68 3.50 -7.74
CA GLU A 107 17.35 4.75 -8.09
C GLU A 107 17.33 5.66 -6.85
N PRO A 108 18.30 5.47 -5.94
CA PRO A 108 18.32 6.24 -4.71
C PRO A 108 18.58 7.72 -4.99
N ARG A 109 17.77 8.58 -4.35
CA ARG A 109 17.91 10.03 -4.41
C ARG A 109 18.10 10.56 -2.99
N THR A 110 18.66 11.75 -2.89
CA THR A 110 18.78 12.40 -1.58
C THR A 110 17.45 12.99 -1.17
N VAL A 111 17.31 13.29 0.14
CA VAL A 111 16.11 13.97 0.65
C VAL A 111 15.90 15.30 -0.07
N ASP A 112 16.98 16.05 -0.32
CA ASP A 112 16.89 17.33 -1.03
C ASP A 112 16.38 17.17 -2.46
N GLU A 113 16.80 16.13 -3.17
CA GLU A 113 16.31 15.84 -4.52
C GLU A 113 14.81 15.56 -4.53
N TYR A 114 14.31 14.79 -3.56
CA TYR A 114 12.87 14.55 -3.43
C TYR A 114 12.10 15.83 -3.11
N PHE A 115 12.63 16.67 -2.22
CA PHE A 115 12.00 17.94 -1.88
C PHE A 115 11.94 18.88 -3.09
N ASP A 116 13.01 18.95 -3.86
CA ASP A 116 13.03 19.77 -5.09
C ASP A 116 12.01 19.26 -6.10
N TYR A 117 11.93 17.95 -6.29
CA TYR A 117 10.96 17.33 -7.20
C TYR A 117 9.51 17.69 -6.82
N MET A 118 9.21 17.72 -5.54
CA MET A 118 7.87 18.01 -5.02
C MET A 118 7.65 19.50 -4.73
N SER A 119 8.61 20.35 -5.00
CA SER A 119 8.56 21.79 -4.71
C SER A 119 8.35 22.09 -3.23
N ILE A 120 8.93 21.28 -2.35
CA ILE A 120 8.89 21.49 -0.90
C ILE A 120 10.10 22.31 -0.48
N GLY A 121 9.85 23.35 0.35
CA GLY A 121 10.93 24.16 0.90
C GLY A 121 11.82 23.40 1.88
N PRO A 122 12.90 24.02 2.37
CA PRO A 122 13.92 23.33 3.16
C PRO A 122 13.48 22.93 4.58
N GLU A 123 12.25 23.14 4.92
CA GLU A 123 11.69 22.76 6.23
C GLU A 123 11.42 21.24 6.27
#